data_73df354223a3db68b61c74f618120401
#
_entry.id   73df354223a3db68b61c74f618120401
#
_cell.length_a   1.000
_cell.length_b   1.000
_cell.length_c   1.000
_cell.angle_alpha   90.00
_cell.angle_beta   90.00
_cell.angle_gamma   90.00
#
_symmetry.space_group_name_H-M   'P 1'
#
loop_
_entity.id
_entity.type
_entity.pdbx_description
1 polymer ?
#
loop_
_entity_poly.entity_id
_entity_poly.type
_entity_poly.pdbx_seq_one_letter_code
_entity_poly.pdbx_strand_id
1 'polypeptide(L)'
;MREIAPGVQLLRGRPPHMVNCYLVGDVLVDAGTPGARKRLLRELSGHPVTAHAVTHAHPDHFGSSRAVCEAMDLPLWCGAADAEAIETATPAIGPGLVPRLMSHLPKVPSYAVSRGLVEGDAVAGFEVLEVPGHSPGHIALWRESDRVLIAGDVFFHLGRVTAPWSFLTADVAVNRASMRRLAALRPALALFGHGPPLRAPDVLERVAAR
;
A
#
# COMPACT_ATOMS: atom_id res chain seq x y z
N MET A 1 -6.38 -8.19 -14.82
CA MET A 1 -6.70 -6.92 -14.13
C MET A 1 -8.18 -6.57 -14.32
N ARG A 2 -8.73 -5.68 -13.47
CA ARG A 2 -10.09 -5.13 -13.58
C ARG A 2 -10.05 -3.64 -13.28
N GLU A 3 -10.57 -2.81 -14.16
CA GLU A 3 -10.73 -1.39 -13.89
C GLU A 3 -11.80 -1.15 -12.82
N ILE A 4 -11.47 -0.34 -11.82
CA ILE A 4 -12.32 -0.07 -10.65
C ILE A 4 -12.62 1.42 -10.47
N ALA A 5 -11.82 2.28 -11.08
CA ALA A 5 -12.01 3.71 -11.28
C ALA A 5 -11.26 4.13 -12.55
N PRO A 6 -11.54 5.29 -13.14
CA PRO A 6 -10.83 5.76 -14.34
C PRO A 6 -9.31 5.72 -14.15
N GLY A 7 -8.60 4.92 -14.98
CA GLY A 7 -7.16 4.74 -14.91
C GLY A 7 -6.64 3.98 -13.68
N VAL A 8 -7.51 3.33 -12.91
CA VAL A 8 -7.13 2.48 -11.76
C VAL A 8 -7.55 1.04 -12.00
N GLN A 9 -6.57 0.18 -12.19
CA GLN A 9 -6.74 -1.26 -12.41
C GLN A 9 -6.39 -2.02 -11.13
N LEU A 10 -7.31 -2.85 -10.62
CA LEU A 10 -7.01 -3.82 -9.58
C LEU A 10 -6.43 -5.09 -10.20
N LEU A 11 -5.22 -5.48 -9.79
CA LEU A 11 -4.60 -6.72 -10.20
C LEU A 11 -5.23 -7.91 -9.45
N ARG A 12 -5.24 -9.10 -10.09
CA ARG A 12 -5.87 -10.30 -9.51
C ARG A 12 -5.03 -10.86 -8.35
N GLY A 13 -5.53 -10.77 -7.13
CA GLY A 13 -4.94 -11.43 -5.95
C GLY A 13 -5.23 -12.94 -5.92
N ARG A 14 -4.42 -13.71 -5.19
CA ARG A 14 -4.67 -15.13 -4.86
C ARG A 14 -4.28 -15.39 -3.39
N PRO A 15 -5.28 -15.58 -2.50
CA PRO A 15 -6.73 -15.43 -2.69
C PRO A 15 -7.12 -14.01 -3.11
N PRO A 16 -8.32 -13.82 -3.74
CA PRO A 16 -8.79 -12.47 -4.10
C PRO A 16 -8.83 -11.56 -2.87
N HIS A 17 -8.33 -10.34 -3.04
CA HIS A 17 -8.32 -9.30 -2.00
C HIS A 17 -7.53 -9.64 -0.72
N MET A 18 -6.73 -10.71 -0.71
CA MET A 18 -5.85 -10.98 0.43
C MET A 18 -4.75 -9.92 0.53
N VAL A 19 -4.07 -9.62 -0.57
CA VAL A 19 -3.17 -8.48 -0.75
C VAL A 19 -3.48 -7.88 -2.12
N ASN A 20 -3.79 -6.61 -2.14
CA ASN A 20 -4.11 -5.88 -3.36
C ASN A 20 -2.88 -5.19 -3.94
N CYS A 21 -2.78 -5.21 -5.26
CA CYS A 21 -1.86 -4.39 -6.04
C CYS A 21 -2.66 -3.65 -7.10
N TYR A 22 -2.24 -2.47 -7.46
CA TYR A 22 -2.96 -1.63 -8.41
C TYR A 22 -2.02 -1.17 -9.53
N LEU A 23 -2.55 -1.02 -10.75
CA LEU A 23 -1.90 -0.22 -11.78
C LEU A 23 -2.69 1.09 -11.87
N VAL A 24 -2.04 2.19 -11.55
CA VAL A 24 -2.61 3.54 -11.53
C VAL A 24 -1.95 4.32 -12.66
N GLY A 25 -2.69 4.60 -13.73
CA GLY A 25 -2.09 5.09 -14.97
C GLY A 25 -0.99 4.13 -15.44
N ASP A 26 0.25 4.57 -15.35
CA ASP A 26 1.46 3.83 -15.69
C ASP A 26 2.35 3.47 -14.48
N VAL A 27 1.83 3.62 -13.25
CA VAL A 27 2.56 3.31 -12.02
C VAL A 27 1.97 2.07 -11.35
N LEU A 28 2.80 1.04 -11.12
CA LEU A 28 2.43 -0.09 -10.26
C LEU A 28 2.44 0.36 -8.79
N VAL A 29 1.33 0.16 -8.09
CA VAL A 29 1.22 0.42 -6.64
C VAL A 29 1.13 -0.91 -5.91
N ASP A 30 2.10 -1.15 -5.04
CA ASP A 30 2.37 -2.40 -4.32
C ASP A 30 2.68 -3.61 -5.23
N ALA A 31 3.46 -4.56 -4.72
CA ALA A 31 3.92 -5.73 -5.45
C ALA A 31 3.60 -7.07 -4.74
N GLY A 32 2.81 -7.02 -3.69
CA GLY A 32 2.37 -8.23 -2.99
C GLY A 32 3.50 -9.00 -2.31
N THR A 33 3.21 -10.24 -1.94
CA THR A 33 4.18 -11.16 -1.30
C THR A 33 5.29 -11.58 -2.27
N PRO A 34 6.43 -12.15 -1.80
CA PRO A 34 7.52 -12.62 -2.67
C PRO A 34 7.08 -13.59 -3.79
N GLY A 35 6.00 -14.34 -3.58
CA GLY A 35 5.45 -15.27 -4.58
C GLY A 35 4.62 -14.61 -5.69
N ALA A 36 4.36 -13.30 -5.64
CA ALA A 36 3.47 -12.62 -6.57
C ALA A 36 4.11 -12.31 -7.94
N ARG A 37 5.45 -12.34 -8.06
CA ARG A 37 6.21 -11.94 -9.25
C ARG A 37 5.64 -12.46 -10.57
N LYS A 38 5.50 -13.78 -10.71
CA LYS A 38 5.07 -14.39 -12.00
C LYS A 38 3.68 -13.93 -12.42
N ARG A 39 2.80 -13.73 -11.46
CA ARG A 39 1.43 -13.23 -11.67
C ARG A 39 1.46 -11.76 -12.10
N LEU A 40 2.20 -10.93 -11.37
CA LEU A 40 2.32 -9.49 -11.64
C LEU A 40 2.88 -9.26 -13.05
N LEU A 41 4.02 -9.85 -13.40
CA LEU A 41 4.63 -9.68 -14.71
C LEU A 41 3.70 -10.12 -15.86
N ARG A 42 2.93 -11.19 -15.67
CA ARG A 42 1.95 -11.62 -16.68
C ARG A 42 0.79 -10.64 -16.81
N GLU A 43 0.29 -10.09 -15.70
CA GLU A 43 -0.82 -9.14 -15.73
C GLU A 43 -0.40 -7.76 -16.24
N LEU A 44 0.84 -7.35 -16.01
CA LEU A 44 1.41 -6.08 -16.47
C LEU A 44 1.89 -6.16 -17.94
N SER A 45 2.04 -7.36 -18.49
CA SER A 45 2.47 -7.54 -19.88
C SER A 45 1.53 -6.82 -20.86
N GLY A 46 2.11 -5.97 -21.72
CA GLY A 46 1.38 -5.16 -22.70
C GLY A 46 0.80 -3.85 -22.13
N HIS A 47 1.01 -3.56 -20.84
CA HIS A 47 0.67 -2.27 -20.26
C HIS A 47 1.93 -1.40 -20.11
N PRO A 48 1.85 -0.09 -20.39
CA PRO A 48 2.94 0.80 -20.09
C PRO A 48 3.08 0.90 -18.56
N VAL A 49 4.26 0.56 -18.03
CA VAL A 49 4.61 0.75 -16.62
C VAL A 49 5.93 1.48 -16.58
N THR A 50 5.98 2.63 -15.93
CA THR A 50 7.15 3.52 -15.91
C THR A 50 7.79 3.62 -14.53
N ALA A 51 7.05 3.25 -13.47
CA ALA A 51 7.55 3.24 -12.10
C ALA A 51 6.78 2.24 -11.24
N HIS A 52 7.37 1.91 -10.09
CA HIS A 52 6.73 1.15 -9.03
C HIS A 52 6.72 1.96 -7.73
N ALA A 53 5.55 2.23 -7.19
CA ALA A 53 5.37 2.87 -5.89
C ALA A 53 4.92 1.84 -4.84
N VAL A 54 5.42 1.94 -3.61
CA VAL A 54 5.02 1.09 -2.48
C VAL A 54 4.32 1.97 -1.45
N THR A 55 3.15 1.53 -0.98
CA THR A 55 2.40 2.27 0.05
C THR A 55 3.13 2.26 1.39
N HIS A 56 3.80 1.16 1.73
CA HIS A 56 4.57 1.02 2.97
C HIS A 56 5.50 -0.21 2.95
N ALA A 57 6.48 -0.22 3.86
CA ALA A 57 7.55 -1.20 3.89
C ALA A 57 7.20 -2.53 4.58
N HIS A 58 6.02 -3.11 4.34
CA HIS A 58 5.71 -4.46 4.83
C HIS A 58 5.93 -5.53 3.74
N PRO A 59 6.37 -6.75 4.15
CA PRO A 59 6.79 -7.82 3.22
C PRO A 59 5.73 -8.27 2.22
N ASP A 60 4.45 -8.09 2.53
CA ASP A 60 3.34 -8.44 1.66
C ASP A 60 2.95 -7.29 0.71
N HIS A 61 3.58 -6.12 0.81
CA HIS A 61 3.42 -4.98 -0.10
C HIS A 61 4.63 -4.79 -1.02
N PHE A 62 5.86 -4.95 -0.52
CA PHE A 62 7.06 -4.83 -1.34
C PHE A 62 7.76 -6.17 -1.65
N GLY A 63 7.18 -7.30 -1.26
CA GLY A 63 7.81 -8.62 -1.35
C GLY A 63 8.26 -9.05 -2.73
N SER A 64 7.57 -8.64 -3.80
CA SER A 64 7.98 -8.89 -5.19
C SER A 64 8.59 -7.65 -5.86
N SER A 65 8.78 -6.52 -5.17
CA SER A 65 9.24 -5.25 -5.75
C SER A 65 10.55 -5.39 -6.51
N ARG A 66 11.59 -5.93 -5.86
CA ARG A 66 12.88 -6.17 -6.52
C ARG A 66 12.72 -6.95 -7.83
N ALA A 67 12.02 -8.06 -7.76
CA ALA A 67 11.89 -8.96 -8.91
C ALA A 67 11.06 -8.37 -10.06
N VAL A 68 10.13 -7.46 -9.77
CA VAL A 68 9.35 -6.73 -10.78
C VAL A 68 10.19 -5.58 -11.34
N CYS A 69 10.84 -4.79 -10.49
CA CYS A 69 11.68 -3.68 -10.91
C CYS A 69 12.84 -4.16 -11.81
N GLU A 70 13.56 -5.22 -11.43
CA GLU A 70 14.63 -5.81 -12.25
C GLU A 70 14.11 -6.34 -13.59
N ALA A 71 12.92 -6.95 -13.63
CA ALA A 71 12.38 -7.54 -14.86
C ALA A 71 11.82 -6.51 -15.83
N MET A 72 11.42 -5.34 -15.38
CA MET A 72 10.77 -4.31 -16.19
C MET A 72 11.59 -3.00 -16.24
N ASP A 73 12.77 -2.97 -15.62
CA ASP A 73 13.66 -1.79 -15.50
C ASP A 73 12.94 -0.58 -14.89
N LEU A 74 12.27 -0.78 -13.74
CA LEU A 74 11.48 0.25 -13.09
C LEU A 74 12.22 0.89 -11.91
N PRO A 75 12.14 2.21 -11.75
CA PRO A 75 12.50 2.87 -10.50
C PRO A 75 11.50 2.50 -9.39
N LEU A 76 12.00 2.32 -8.16
CA LEU A 76 11.19 2.08 -6.98
C LEU A 76 10.99 3.37 -6.18
N TRP A 77 9.74 3.68 -5.86
CA TRP A 77 9.34 4.80 -5.02
C TRP A 77 8.63 4.31 -3.76
N CYS A 78 8.79 5.00 -2.66
CA CYS A 78 8.02 4.75 -1.43
C CYS A 78 7.98 6.02 -0.57
N GLY A 79 7.17 6.05 0.47
CA GLY A 79 7.23 7.14 1.44
C GLY A 79 8.64 7.28 2.02
N ALA A 80 9.14 8.51 2.10
CA ALA A 80 10.56 8.79 2.41
C ALA A 80 11.02 8.12 3.72
N ALA A 81 10.17 8.06 4.75
CA ALA A 81 10.51 7.47 6.03
C ALA A 81 10.52 5.92 6.04
N ASP A 82 10.05 5.28 4.98
CA ASP A 82 10.12 3.80 4.81
C ASP A 82 11.26 3.36 3.88
N ALA A 83 12.01 4.29 3.27
CA ALA A 83 13.04 3.96 2.29
C ALA A 83 14.12 3.03 2.86
N GLU A 84 14.69 3.37 4.02
CA GLU A 84 15.70 2.56 4.69
C GLU A 84 15.17 1.15 5.02
N ALA A 85 13.90 1.05 5.43
CA ALA A 85 13.29 -0.24 5.75
C ALA A 85 13.21 -1.18 4.54
N ILE A 86 12.95 -0.65 3.35
CA ILE A 86 12.96 -1.41 2.08
C ILE A 86 14.39 -1.76 1.68
N GLU A 87 15.32 -0.81 1.76
CA GLU A 87 16.73 -0.99 1.36
C GLU A 87 17.49 -1.96 2.25
N THR A 88 17.10 -2.08 3.53
CA THR A 88 17.69 -3.01 4.50
C THR A 88 16.85 -4.27 4.72
N ALA A 89 15.65 -4.35 4.14
CA ALA A 89 14.65 -5.39 4.40
C ALA A 89 14.33 -5.55 5.90
N THR A 90 14.19 -4.41 6.61
CA THR A 90 13.90 -4.35 8.06
C THR A 90 12.64 -3.53 8.34
N PRO A 91 11.44 -4.08 8.02
CA PRO A 91 10.19 -3.34 8.21
C PRO A 91 9.95 -3.00 9.68
N ALA A 92 9.43 -1.81 9.93
CA ALA A 92 8.96 -1.41 11.25
C ALA A 92 7.58 -2.06 11.49
N ILE A 93 7.52 -2.96 12.47
CA ILE A 93 6.30 -3.63 12.90
C ILE A 93 6.05 -3.34 14.38
N GLY A 94 4.81 -3.54 14.83
CA GLY A 94 4.42 -3.27 16.21
C GLY A 94 5.19 -4.09 17.25
N PRO A 95 5.08 -3.70 18.53
CA PRO A 95 5.73 -4.43 19.61
C PRO A 95 5.04 -5.76 19.91
N GLY A 96 5.77 -6.70 20.51
CA GLY A 96 5.21 -7.94 21.04
C GLY A 96 5.90 -9.22 20.58
N LEU A 97 5.35 -10.36 21.01
CA LEU A 97 5.91 -11.67 20.73
C LEU A 97 5.75 -12.08 19.26
N VAL A 98 4.60 -11.76 18.65
CA VAL A 98 4.31 -12.11 17.24
C VAL A 98 5.29 -11.42 16.29
N PRO A 99 5.50 -10.10 16.33
CA PRO A 99 6.53 -9.43 15.54
C PRO A 99 7.93 -10.00 15.76
N ARG A 100 8.29 -10.32 17.01
CA ARG A 100 9.58 -10.93 17.34
C ARG A 100 9.73 -12.31 16.69
N LEU A 101 8.67 -13.11 16.63
CA LEU A 101 8.70 -14.39 15.93
C LEU A 101 8.77 -14.20 14.41
N MET A 102 8.05 -13.21 13.87
CA MET A 102 8.08 -12.88 12.44
C MET A 102 9.45 -12.42 11.96
N SER A 103 10.27 -11.79 12.81
CA SER A 103 11.63 -11.38 12.45
C SER A 103 12.58 -12.55 12.12
N HIS A 104 12.21 -13.78 12.49
CA HIS A 104 12.94 -15.01 12.12
C HIS A 104 12.51 -15.61 10.78
N LEU A 105 11.43 -15.09 10.16
CA LEU A 105 11.02 -15.51 8.81
C LEU A 105 12.05 -15.06 7.77
N PRO A 106 12.14 -15.78 6.62
CA PRO A 106 13.00 -15.35 5.52
C PRO A 106 12.69 -13.89 5.13
N LYS A 107 13.74 -13.06 5.11
CA LYS A 107 13.61 -11.66 4.68
C LYS A 107 13.22 -11.58 3.21
N VAL A 108 12.39 -10.61 2.88
CA VAL A 108 12.17 -10.24 1.48
C VAL A 108 13.46 -9.62 0.91
N PRO A 109 13.72 -9.76 -0.39
CA PRO A 109 14.87 -9.11 -1.01
C PRO A 109 14.76 -7.59 -0.92
N SER A 110 15.81 -6.95 -0.41
CA SER A 110 15.94 -5.48 -0.43
C SER A 110 16.13 -4.95 -1.86
N TYR A 111 15.78 -3.69 -2.07
CA TYR A 111 15.98 -3.00 -3.35
C TYR A 111 16.20 -1.51 -3.11
N ALA A 112 17.00 -0.87 -3.95
CA ALA A 112 17.30 0.55 -3.83
C ALA A 112 16.06 1.40 -4.12
N VAL A 113 15.79 2.38 -3.28
CA VAL A 113 14.71 3.34 -3.44
C VAL A 113 15.22 4.52 -4.26
N SER A 114 14.64 4.72 -5.45
CA SER A 114 15.04 5.79 -6.37
C SER A 114 14.44 7.14 -5.99
N ARG A 115 13.31 7.14 -5.27
CA ARG A 115 12.61 8.36 -4.85
C ARG A 115 11.86 8.14 -3.55
N GLY A 116 12.18 8.95 -2.53
CA GLY A 116 11.35 9.11 -1.34
C GLY A 116 10.19 10.07 -1.64
N LEU A 117 8.96 9.57 -1.55
CA LEU A 117 7.75 10.36 -1.72
C LEU A 117 7.40 11.08 -0.41
N VAL A 118 6.93 12.32 -0.52
CA VAL A 118 6.50 13.15 0.60
C VAL A 118 5.12 13.72 0.35
N GLU A 119 4.53 14.32 1.37
CA GLU A 119 3.23 15.01 1.30
C GLU A 119 3.14 15.97 0.11
N GLY A 120 2.06 15.87 -0.68
CA GLY A 120 1.80 16.71 -1.84
C GLY A 120 2.50 16.30 -3.14
N ASP A 121 3.40 15.30 -3.10
CA ASP A 121 3.95 14.73 -4.34
C ASP A 121 2.83 14.15 -5.22
N ALA A 122 3.10 14.06 -6.53
CA ALA A 122 2.17 13.47 -7.49
C ALA A 122 2.62 12.08 -7.96
N VAL A 123 1.69 11.12 -7.96
CA VAL A 123 1.85 9.76 -8.52
C VAL A 123 0.68 9.47 -9.44
N ALA A 124 0.93 9.44 -10.75
CA ALA A 124 -0.08 9.12 -11.78
C ALA A 124 -1.41 9.90 -11.63
N GLY A 125 -1.32 11.20 -11.29
CA GLY A 125 -2.48 12.08 -11.10
C GLY A 125 -3.16 11.99 -9.73
N PHE A 126 -2.58 11.24 -8.80
CA PHE A 126 -2.95 11.21 -7.38
C PHE A 126 -1.97 12.06 -6.58
N GLU A 127 -2.46 12.73 -5.55
CA GLU A 127 -1.67 13.39 -4.52
C GLU A 127 -1.22 12.35 -3.48
N VAL A 128 0.03 12.40 -3.07
CA VAL A 128 0.59 11.62 -1.98
C VAL A 128 0.18 12.27 -0.66
N LEU A 129 -0.41 11.48 0.23
CA LEU A 129 -0.68 11.87 1.61
C LEU A 129 0.19 11.04 2.54
N GLU A 130 0.97 11.68 3.39
CA GLU A 130 1.68 10.99 4.47
C GLU A 130 0.69 10.57 5.54
N VAL A 131 0.61 9.27 5.80
CA VAL A 131 -0.33 8.66 6.75
C VAL A 131 0.39 7.66 7.66
N PRO A 132 1.37 8.17 8.44
CA PRO A 132 2.20 7.31 9.29
C PRO A 132 1.38 6.56 10.34
N GLY A 133 2.01 5.56 10.94
CA GLY A 133 1.51 4.80 12.08
C GLY A 133 1.50 3.31 11.83
N HIS A 134 0.93 2.80 10.74
CA HIS A 134 1.06 1.39 10.36
C HIS A 134 2.52 1.05 10.04
N SER A 135 3.18 1.90 9.27
CA SER A 135 4.64 2.06 9.22
C SER A 135 5.00 3.55 9.35
N PRO A 136 6.28 3.91 9.62
CA PRO A 136 6.70 5.30 9.73
C PRO A 136 6.50 6.11 8.45
N GLY A 137 6.73 5.51 7.29
CA GLY A 137 6.64 6.14 5.97
C GLY A 137 5.42 5.71 5.16
N HIS A 138 4.35 5.26 5.82
CA HIS A 138 3.14 4.88 5.11
C HIS A 138 2.54 6.06 4.34
N ILE A 139 2.24 5.86 3.05
CA ILE A 139 1.57 6.83 2.19
C ILE A 139 0.23 6.32 1.70
N ALA A 140 -0.70 7.24 1.52
CA ALA A 140 -1.93 7.02 0.77
C ALA A 140 -1.91 7.86 -0.52
N LEU A 141 -2.69 7.46 -1.51
CA LEU A 141 -2.85 8.21 -2.75
C LEU A 141 -4.29 8.72 -2.85
N TRP A 142 -4.44 10.03 -3.01
CA TRP A 142 -5.73 10.70 -3.09
C TRP A 142 -5.94 11.39 -4.42
N ARG A 143 -7.10 11.20 -5.04
CA ARG A 143 -7.50 11.95 -6.23
C ARG A 143 -8.82 12.67 -5.96
N GLU A 144 -8.75 14.00 -5.84
CA GLU A 144 -9.88 14.85 -5.48
C GLU A 144 -10.98 14.83 -6.54
N SER A 145 -10.64 14.80 -7.83
CA SER A 145 -11.59 14.98 -8.95
C SER A 145 -12.73 13.95 -8.97
N ASP A 146 -12.48 12.72 -8.51
CA ASP A 146 -13.47 11.64 -8.42
C ASP A 146 -13.51 10.98 -7.03
N ARG A 147 -12.77 11.56 -6.07
CA ARG A 147 -12.72 11.16 -4.67
C ARG A 147 -12.32 9.70 -4.49
N VAL A 148 -11.31 9.26 -5.25
CA VAL A 148 -10.70 7.94 -5.13
C VAL A 148 -9.52 8.00 -4.16
N LEU A 149 -9.54 7.13 -3.16
CA LEU A 149 -8.50 6.96 -2.16
C LEU A 149 -7.88 5.55 -2.27
N ILE A 150 -6.55 5.46 -2.38
CA ILE A 150 -5.80 4.23 -2.15
C ILE A 150 -5.16 4.38 -0.77
N ALA A 151 -5.75 3.72 0.23
CA ALA A 151 -5.43 3.94 1.64
C ALA A 151 -4.28 3.04 2.14
N GLY A 152 -3.81 2.08 1.34
CA GLY A 152 -2.91 1.05 1.83
C GLY A 152 -3.48 0.35 3.06
N ASP A 153 -2.68 0.24 4.11
CA ASP A 153 -3.01 -0.47 5.34
C ASP A 153 -3.35 0.46 6.52
N VAL A 154 -3.71 1.71 6.25
CA VAL A 154 -4.32 2.58 7.28
C VAL A 154 -5.62 1.98 7.81
N PHE A 155 -6.34 1.25 6.96
CA PHE A 155 -7.51 0.45 7.29
C PHE A 155 -7.40 -0.95 6.67
N PHE A 156 -7.94 -1.96 7.34
CA PHE A 156 -8.21 -3.28 6.77
C PHE A 156 -9.68 -3.44 6.42
N HIS A 157 -9.99 -4.15 5.32
CA HIS A 157 -11.37 -4.50 4.94
C HIS A 157 -11.53 -6.02 4.81
N LEU A 158 -11.21 -6.77 5.85
CA LEU A 158 -11.30 -8.23 5.92
C LEU A 158 -12.67 -8.63 6.48
N GLY A 159 -13.67 -8.74 5.59
CA GLY A 159 -15.08 -8.98 5.94
C GLY A 159 -15.78 -7.72 6.46
N ARG A 160 -15.13 -6.91 7.27
CA ARG A 160 -15.56 -5.58 7.72
C ARG A 160 -14.37 -4.63 7.75
N VAL A 161 -14.64 -3.33 7.69
CA VAL A 161 -13.59 -2.32 7.85
C VAL A 161 -13.19 -2.21 9.32
N THR A 162 -11.90 -2.24 9.59
CA THR A 162 -11.31 -2.13 10.93
C THR A 162 -10.02 -1.33 10.89
N ALA A 163 -9.53 -0.90 12.04
CA ALA A 163 -8.12 -0.56 12.19
C ALA A 163 -7.25 -1.81 11.90
N PRO A 164 -6.03 -1.65 11.41
CA PRO A 164 -5.08 -2.75 11.28
C PRO A 164 -4.74 -3.34 12.64
N TRP A 165 -4.25 -4.58 12.64
CA TRP A 165 -3.88 -5.27 13.87
C TRP A 165 -2.72 -4.56 14.57
N SER A 166 -2.84 -4.34 15.88
CA SER A 166 -1.86 -3.59 16.66
C SER A 166 -0.45 -4.18 16.63
N PHE A 167 -0.34 -5.51 16.54
CA PHE A 167 0.96 -6.19 16.45
C PHE A 167 1.65 -6.03 15.07
N LEU A 168 0.94 -5.59 14.04
CA LEU A 168 1.49 -5.21 12.72
C LEU A 168 1.63 -3.70 12.56
N THR A 169 1.26 -2.90 13.56
CA THR A 169 1.22 -1.43 13.47
C THR A 169 2.30 -0.85 14.35
N ALA A 170 3.24 -0.12 13.77
CA ALA A 170 4.39 0.45 14.48
C ALA A 170 3.94 1.43 15.59
N ASP A 171 2.96 2.29 15.30
CA ASP A 171 2.34 3.20 16.27
C ASP A 171 0.83 3.27 16.04
N VAL A 172 0.08 2.65 16.95
CA VAL A 172 -1.39 2.59 16.87
C VAL A 172 -2.05 3.96 17.05
N ALA A 173 -1.48 4.83 17.90
CA ALA A 173 -2.05 6.14 18.16
C ALA A 173 -1.89 7.08 16.94
N VAL A 174 -0.71 7.04 16.32
CA VAL A 174 -0.43 7.78 15.09
C VAL A 174 -1.29 7.23 13.94
N ASN A 175 -1.43 5.90 13.80
CA ASN A 175 -2.30 5.32 12.78
C ASN A 175 -3.77 5.75 12.94
N ARG A 176 -4.26 5.87 14.18
CA ARG A 176 -5.61 6.40 14.43
C ARG A 176 -5.77 7.85 13.97
N ALA A 177 -4.74 8.68 14.09
CA ALA A 177 -4.76 10.04 13.54
C ALA A 177 -4.83 10.01 12.01
N SER A 178 -4.05 9.15 11.37
CA SER A 178 -4.08 8.90 9.91
C SER A 178 -5.45 8.39 9.45
N MET A 179 -6.06 7.48 10.20
CA MET A 179 -7.43 7.01 9.93
C MET A 179 -8.44 8.16 9.94
N ARG A 180 -8.41 9.04 10.95
CA ARG A 180 -9.30 10.21 11.03
C ARG A 180 -9.07 11.17 9.86
N ARG A 181 -7.81 11.43 9.51
CA ARG A 181 -7.43 12.25 8.36
C ARG A 181 -8.04 11.72 7.05
N LEU A 182 -7.84 10.45 6.75
CA LEU A 182 -8.36 9.83 5.54
C LEU A 182 -9.89 9.72 5.52
N ALA A 183 -10.52 9.44 6.66
CA ALA A 183 -11.97 9.38 6.76
C ALA A 183 -12.61 10.76 6.51
N ALA A 184 -11.99 11.86 6.95
CA ALA A 184 -12.46 13.23 6.73
C ALA A 184 -12.51 13.62 5.25
N LEU A 185 -11.73 12.98 4.38
CA LEU A 185 -11.80 13.16 2.93
C LEU A 185 -13.12 12.65 2.33
N ARG A 186 -13.86 11.78 3.04
CA ARG A 186 -15.13 11.16 2.58
C ARG A 186 -15.01 10.56 1.17
N PRO A 187 -14.07 9.63 0.91
CA PRO A 187 -13.84 9.10 -0.42
C PRO A 187 -15.09 8.44 -1.00
N ALA A 188 -15.39 8.71 -2.28
CA ALA A 188 -16.44 8.01 -3.01
C ALA A 188 -16.07 6.55 -3.28
N LEU A 189 -14.77 6.27 -3.36
CA LEU A 189 -14.20 4.93 -3.47
C LEU A 189 -12.93 4.85 -2.63
N ALA A 190 -12.91 3.96 -1.65
CA ALA A 190 -11.71 3.61 -0.88
C ALA A 190 -11.17 2.24 -1.31
N LEU A 191 -9.88 2.18 -1.55
CA LEU A 191 -9.09 1.01 -1.94
C LEU A 191 -8.07 0.72 -0.83
N PHE A 192 -7.91 -0.54 -0.49
CA PHE A 192 -7.11 -0.98 0.67
C PHE A 192 -5.98 -1.90 0.22
N GLY A 193 -4.96 -2.05 1.06
CA GLY A 193 -3.97 -3.12 0.90
C GLY A 193 -4.61 -4.49 1.07
N HIS A 194 -5.58 -4.62 1.99
CA HIS A 194 -6.31 -5.85 2.26
C HIS A 194 -7.83 -5.64 2.19
N GLY A 195 -8.50 -6.50 1.43
CA GLY A 195 -9.96 -6.53 1.32
C GLY A 195 -10.51 -5.86 0.04
N PRO A 196 -11.83 -5.96 -0.19
CA PRO A 196 -12.47 -5.43 -1.38
C PRO A 196 -12.57 -3.89 -1.35
N PRO A 197 -12.75 -3.24 -2.51
CA PRO A 197 -13.09 -1.82 -2.60
C PRO A 197 -14.35 -1.45 -1.80
N LEU A 198 -14.39 -0.23 -1.25
CA LEU A 198 -15.52 0.29 -0.46
C LEU A 198 -16.08 1.57 -1.07
N ARG A 199 -17.42 1.64 -1.21
CA ARG A 199 -18.15 2.83 -1.68
C ARG A 199 -19.11 3.35 -0.59
N ALA A 200 -18.63 3.45 0.64
CA ALA A 200 -19.41 3.88 1.80
C ALA A 200 -18.51 4.71 2.75
N PRO A 201 -18.34 6.00 2.49
CA PRO A 201 -17.41 6.85 3.24
C PRO A 201 -17.73 6.92 4.75
N ASP A 202 -18.99 6.90 5.12
CA ASP A 202 -19.46 6.89 6.51
C ASP A 202 -18.97 5.67 7.32
N VAL A 203 -18.61 4.57 6.65
CA VAL A 203 -18.00 3.41 7.30
C VAL A 203 -16.61 3.77 7.83
N LEU A 204 -15.80 4.49 7.03
CA LEU A 204 -14.46 4.93 7.45
C LEU A 204 -14.57 5.89 8.64
N GLU A 205 -15.52 6.83 8.60
CA GLU A 205 -15.75 7.78 9.70
C GLU A 205 -16.11 7.05 11.01
N ARG A 206 -17.06 6.10 10.94
CA ARG A 206 -17.44 5.30 12.13
C ARG A 206 -16.29 4.49 12.71
N VAL A 207 -15.41 3.95 11.86
CA VAL A 207 -14.25 3.15 12.31
C VAL A 207 -13.17 4.05 12.89
N ALA A 208 -12.91 5.20 12.27
CA ALA A 208 -11.89 6.16 12.73
C ALA A 208 -12.28 6.89 14.03
N ALA A 209 -13.57 6.94 14.36
CA ALA A 209 -14.09 7.56 15.61
C ALA A 209 -13.95 6.66 16.86
N ARG A 210 -13.58 5.38 16.69
CA ARG A 210 -13.39 4.39 17.79
C ARG A 210 -11.95 4.39 18.28
#